data_9bb12ef5bb64355931052f3cc84b4c09
#
_entry.id   9bb12ef5bb64355931052f3cc84b4c09
#
_cell.length_a   1.000
_cell.length_b   1.000
_cell.length_c   1.000
_cell.angle_alpha   90.00
_cell.angle_beta   90.00
_cell.angle_gamma   90.00
#
_symmetry.space_group_name_H-M   'P 1'
#
loop_
_entity.id
_entity.type
_entity.pdbx_description
1 polymer ?
#
loop_
_entity_poly.entity_id
_entity_poly.type
_entity_poly.pdbx_seq_one_letter_code
_entity_poly.pdbx_strand_id
1 'polypeptide(L)'
;MKLSLKSKVILVVLLFTVILSTCTVMLSYLTYINSFQSYYESLAGSIAKSTATVVDNRQVEAVADEVLKTYQRIYEETGSVPDYDAFSQEELEAYYSEFSYITEMPEYQELLELLSQLREDNGVVSLYLGYHELNTMKDLYLVDASAEESCI
;
A
#
# COMPACT_ATOMS: atom_id res chain seq x y z
N MET A 1 -28.24 40.93 34.03
CA MET A 1 -27.08 41.85 34.01
C MET A 1 -27.01 42.54 32.66
N LYS A 2 -27.09 43.90 32.59
CA LYS A 2 -26.92 44.66 31.36
C LYS A 2 -25.40 44.90 31.16
N LEU A 3 -24.78 44.18 30.20
CA LEU A 3 -23.41 44.43 29.83
C LEU A 3 -23.20 45.86 29.33
N SER A 4 -22.14 46.54 29.74
CA SER A 4 -21.79 47.87 29.24
C SER A 4 -21.47 47.81 27.73
N LEU A 5 -21.61 48.93 27.01
CA LEU A 5 -21.34 49.00 25.57
C LEU A 5 -19.91 48.56 25.28
N LYS A 6 -18.93 48.94 26.10
CA LYS A 6 -17.52 48.55 26.00
C LYS A 6 -17.35 47.02 26.07
N SER A 7 -18.03 46.36 27.02
CA SER A 7 -17.97 44.90 27.18
C SER A 7 -18.58 44.15 25.98
N LYS A 8 -19.64 44.71 25.38
CA LYS A 8 -20.24 44.11 24.17
C LYS A 8 -19.27 44.15 22.97
N VAL A 9 -18.61 45.30 22.77
CA VAL A 9 -17.62 45.46 21.68
C VAL A 9 -16.46 44.51 21.87
N ILE A 10 -15.89 44.43 23.08
CA ILE A 10 -14.78 43.50 23.37
C ILE A 10 -15.19 42.06 23.10
N LEU A 11 -16.39 41.65 23.49
CA LEU A 11 -16.89 40.30 23.30
C LEU A 11 -17.04 39.97 21.82
N VAL A 12 -17.56 40.89 21.01
CA VAL A 12 -17.70 40.71 19.56
C VAL A 12 -16.35 40.57 18.87
N VAL A 13 -15.37 41.43 19.23
CA VAL A 13 -14.01 41.36 18.68
C VAL A 13 -13.34 40.02 19.05
N LEU A 14 -13.48 39.59 20.30
CA LEU A 14 -12.91 38.34 20.78
C LEU A 14 -13.53 37.13 20.04
N LEU A 15 -14.86 37.11 19.85
CA LEU A 15 -15.56 36.07 19.10
C LEU A 15 -15.10 36.04 17.66
N PHE A 16 -14.95 37.19 17.02
CA PHE A 16 -14.50 37.28 15.62
C PHE A 16 -13.06 36.78 15.47
N THR A 17 -12.18 37.11 16.41
CA THR A 17 -10.79 36.63 16.43
C THR A 17 -10.73 35.11 16.55
N VAL A 18 -11.54 34.51 17.43
CA VAL A 18 -11.61 33.05 17.60
C VAL A 18 -12.11 32.37 16.31
N ILE A 19 -13.15 32.92 15.70
CA ILE A 19 -13.66 32.36 14.41
C ILE A 19 -12.59 32.41 13.32
N LEU A 20 -11.93 33.57 13.14
CA LEU A 20 -10.87 33.72 12.15
C LEU A 20 -9.71 32.78 12.39
N SER A 21 -9.25 32.65 13.63
CA SER A 21 -8.18 31.72 14.01
C SER A 21 -8.56 30.28 13.68
N THR A 22 -9.76 29.87 14.03
CA THR A 22 -10.25 28.51 13.76
C THR A 22 -10.33 28.23 12.26
N CYS A 23 -10.86 29.17 11.48
CA CYS A 23 -10.91 29.04 10.02
C CYS A 23 -9.52 28.94 9.40
N THR A 24 -8.56 29.77 9.87
CA THR A 24 -7.19 29.74 9.35
C THR A 24 -6.52 28.41 9.64
N VAL A 25 -6.64 27.89 10.86
CA VAL A 25 -6.08 26.57 11.24
C VAL A 25 -6.69 25.47 10.38
N MET A 26 -8.02 25.48 10.22
CA MET A 26 -8.71 24.47 9.41
C MET A 26 -8.27 24.50 7.94
N LEU A 27 -8.18 25.68 7.34
CA LEU A 27 -7.71 25.81 5.95
C LEU A 27 -6.25 25.38 5.81
N SER A 28 -5.39 25.75 6.74
CA SER A 28 -3.98 25.34 6.75
C SER A 28 -3.84 23.82 6.85
N TYR A 29 -4.64 23.19 7.72
CA TYR A 29 -4.66 21.75 7.87
C TYR A 29 -5.11 21.02 6.61
N LEU A 30 -6.21 21.46 5.99
CA LEU A 30 -6.71 20.88 4.74
C LEU A 30 -5.69 21.03 3.59
N THR A 31 -5.06 22.20 3.48
CA THR A 31 -4.02 22.44 2.47
C THR A 31 -2.81 21.55 2.71
N TYR A 32 -2.38 21.40 3.97
CA TYR A 32 -1.26 20.53 4.34
C TYR A 32 -1.55 19.07 3.97
N ILE A 33 -2.72 18.54 4.35
CA ILE A 33 -3.10 17.14 4.05
C ILE A 33 -3.13 16.90 2.53
N ASN A 34 -3.78 17.79 1.78
CA ASN A 34 -3.88 17.64 0.32
C ASN A 34 -2.49 17.71 -0.36
N SER A 35 -1.63 18.62 0.10
CA SER A 35 -0.27 18.75 -0.46
C SER A 35 0.58 17.53 -0.11
N PHE A 36 0.45 17.02 1.10
CA PHE A 36 1.15 15.84 1.58
C PHE A 36 0.72 14.60 0.76
N GLN A 37 -0.58 14.37 0.63
CA GLN A 37 -1.12 13.27 -0.15
C GLN A 37 -0.65 13.33 -1.62
N SER A 38 -0.80 14.48 -2.28
CA SER A 38 -0.36 14.66 -3.66
C SER A 38 1.15 14.43 -3.84
N TYR A 39 1.97 14.83 -2.86
CA TYR A 39 3.40 14.58 -2.88
C TYR A 39 3.70 13.07 -2.84
N TYR A 40 3.08 12.33 -1.91
CA TYR A 40 3.31 10.89 -1.80
C TYR A 40 2.75 10.09 -2.98
N GLU A 41 1.59 10.47 -3.52
CA GLU A 41 1.05 9.87 -4.75
C GLU A 41 2.00 10.07 -5.94
N SER A 42 2.55 11.29 -6.09
CA SER A 42 3.52 11.59 -7.15
C SER A 42 4.83 10.81 -6.95
N LEU A 43 5.31 10.72 -5.72
CA LEU A 43 6.52 9.97 -5.39
C LEU A 43 6.33 8.47 -5.67
N ALA A 44 5.25 7.88 -5.18
CA ALA A 44 4.92 6.46 -5.41
C ALA A 44 4.79 6.16 -6.91
N GLY A 45 4.08 7.02 -7.66
CA GLY A 45 3.96 6.88 -9.11
C GLY A 45 5.30 6.98 -9.86
N SER A 46 6.21 7.84 -9.39
CA SER A 46 7.55 7.96 -9.95
C SER A 46 8.40 6.72 -9.68
N ILE A 47 8.36 6.19 -8.45
CA ILE A 47 9.07 4.97 -8.07
C ILE A 47 8.52 3.78 -8.87
N ALA A 48 7.20 3.59 -8.91
CA ALA A 48 6.58 2.51 -9.66
C ALA A 48 6.97 2.57 -11.15
N LYS A 49 6.95 3.75 -11.75
CA LYS A 49 7.35 3.93 -13.15
C LYS A 49 8.84 3.63 -13.38
N SER A 50 9.72 4.07 -12.50
CA SER A 50 11.15 3.75 -12.62
C SER A 50 11.42 2.27 -12.41
N THR A 51 10.79 1.64 -11.45
CA THR A 51 10.84 0.19 -11.22
C THR A 51 10.41 -0.58 -12.46
N ALA A 52 9.28 -0.24 -13.06
CA ALA A 52 8.77 -0.87 -14.27
C ALA A 52 9.71 -0.76 -15.50
N THR A 53 10.66 0.18 -15.50
CA THR A 53 11.65 0.30 -16.59
C THR A 53 12.88 -0.58 -16.42
N VAL A 54 13.20 -1.01 -15.21
CA VAL A 54 14.40 -1.81 -14.90
C VAL A 54 14.09 -3.29 -14.66
N VAL A 55 12.84 -3.63 -14.37
CA VAL A 55 12.39 -5.00 -14.16
C VAL A 55 12.34 -5.76 -15.50
N ASP A 56 12.91 -6.97 -15.57
CA ASP A 56 12.79 -7.83 -16.74
C ASP A 56 11.41 -8.52 -16.76
N ASN A 57 10.59 -8.17 -17.74
CA ASN A 57 9.24 -8.73 -17.91
C ASN A 57 9.22 -10.25 -17.98
N ARG A 58 10.27 -10.90 -18.50
CA ARG A 58 10.34 -12.38 -18.59
C ARG A 58 10.44 -13.02 -17.21
N GLN A 59 11.18 -12.38 -16.29
CA GLN A 59 11.26 -12.84 -14.89
C GLN A 59 9.90 -12.68 -14.20
N VAL A 60 9.25 -11.54 -14.41
CA VAL A 60 7.91 -11.29 -13.85
C VAL A 60 6.89 -12.31 -14.41
N GLU A 61 6.91 -12.56 -15.71
CA GLU A 61 6.02 -13.55 -16.34
C GLU A 61 6.27 -14.96 -15.79
N ALA A 62 7.53 -15.37 -15.61
CA ALA A 62 7.86 -16.68 -15.06
C ALA A 62 7.34 -16.85 -13.62
N VAL A 63 7.52 -15.85 -12.76
CA VAL A 63 7.00 -15.90 -11.39
C VAL A 63 5.47 -15.83 -11.38
N ALA A 64 4.87 -14.95 -12.19
CA ALA A 64 3.43 -14.80 -12.28
C ALA A 64 2.74 -16.09 -12.74
N ASP A 65 3.30 -16.77 -13.74
CA ASP A 65 2.77 -18.04 -14.24
C ASP A 65 2.73 -19.12 -13.16
N GLU A 66 3.78 -19.25 -12.34
CA GLU A 66 3.80 -20.23 -11.24
C GLU A 66 2.85 -19.83 -10.09
N VAL A 67 2.78 -18.54 -9.74
CA VAL A 67 1.81 -18.05 -8.73
C VAL A 67 0.38 -18.32 -9.19
N LEU A 68 0.04 -17.96 -10.43
CA LEU A 68 -1.31 -18.15 -10.99
C LEU A 68 -1.67 -19.63 -11.10
N LYS A 69 -0.74 -20.48 -11.54
CA LYS A 69 -0.93 -21.93 -11.62
C LYS A 69 -1.20 -22.54 -10.25
N THR A 70 -0.45 -22.15 -9.22
CA THR A 70 -0.66 -22.62 -7.85
C THR A 70 -2.01 -22.13 -7.33
N TYR A 71 -2.33 -20.85 -7.53
CA TYR A 71 -3.61 -20.27 -7.12
C TYR A 71 -4.80 -20.97 -7.80
N GLN A 72 -4.72 -21.24 -9.12
CA GLN A 72 -5.76 -21.96 -9.86
C GLN A 72 -5.93 -23.39 -9.37
N ARG A 73 -4.83 -24.11 -9.10
CA ARG A 73 -4.87 -25.45 -8.52
C ARG A 73 -5.62 -25.47 -7.19
N ILE A 74 -5.27 -24.55 -6.28
CA ILE A 74 -5.94 -24.44 -4.97
C ILE A 74 -7.43 -24.11 -5.15
N TYR A 75 -7.76 -23.21 -6.08
CA TYR A 75 -9.15 -22.88 -6.39
C TYR A 75 -9.93 -24.09 -6.92
N GLU A 76 -9.35 -24.90 -7.80
CA GLU A 76 -9.97 -26.12 -8.32
C GLU A 76 -10.18 -27.18 -7.24
N GLU A 77 -9.26 -27.32 -6.29
CA GLU A 77 -9.32 -28.26 -5.18
C GLU A 77 -10.34 -27.84 -4.10
N THR A 78 -10.43 -26.55 -3.81
CA THR A 78 -11.29 -26.01 -2.72
C THR A 78 -12.67 -25.59 -3.22
N GLY A 79 -12.82 -25.30 -4.51
CA GLY A 79 -14.05 -24.82 -5.13
C GLY A 79 -14.43 -23.38 -4.74
N SER A 80 -13.54 -22.64 -4.06
CA SER A 80 -13.78 -21.26 -3.61
C SER A 80 -12.51 -20.43 -3.65
N VAL A 81 -12.69 -19.11 -3.80
CA VAL A 81 -11.59 -18.15 -3.60
C VAL A 81 -11.24 -18.15 -2.11
N PRO A 82 -9.96 -18.28 -1.74
CA PRO A 82 -9.55 -18.24 -0.35
C PRO A 82 -10.02 -16.94 0.34
N ASP A 83 -10.68 -17.10 1.48
CA ASP A 83 -11.05 -15.99 2.38
C ASP A 83 -10.04 -15.97 3.53
N TYR A 84 -8.99 -15.18 3.38
CA TYR A 84 -7.89 -15.09 4.33
C TYR A 84 -8.34 -14.66 5.73
N ASP A 85 -9.41 -13.86 5.82
CA ASP A 85 -9.96 -13.39 7.10
C ASP A 85 -10.68 -14.51 7.88
N ALA A 86 -11.06 -15.58 7.17
CA ALA A 86 -11.72 -16.75 7.75
C ALA A 86 -10.74 -17.87 8.13
N PHE A 87 -9.48 -17.83 7.69
CA PHE A 87 -8.49 -18.86 7.95
C PHE A 87 -8.02 -18.83 9.40
N SER A 88 -7.85 -20.01 9.99
CA SER A 88 -7.02 -20.17 11.19
C SER A 88 -5.54 -19.99 10.85
N GLN A 89 -4.71 -19.75 11.86
CA GLN A 89 -3.26 -19.62 11.70
C GLN A 89 -2.65 -20.84 10.96
N GLU A 90 -3.10 -22.04 11.31
CA GLU A 90 -2.62 -23.29 10.74
C GLU A 90 -3.02 -23.46 9.26
N GLU A 91 -4.24 -23.04 8.90
CA GLU A 91 -4.70 -23.03 7.50
C GLU A 91 -3.96 -22.00 6.67
N LEU A 92 -3.63 -20.84 7.26
CA LEU A 92 -2.86 -19.80 6.61
C LEU A 92 -1.43 -20.25 6.32
N GLU A 93 -0.78 -20.89 7.31
CA GLU A 93 0.57 -21.45 7.14
C GLU A 93 0.59 -22.58 6.09
N ALA A 94 -0.43 -23.44 6.09
CA ALA A 94 -0.58 -24.47 5.06
C ALA A 94 -0.76 -23.87 3.67
N TYR A 95 -1.60 -22.84 3.55
CA TYR A 95 -1.82 -22.13 2.29
C TYR A 95 -0.52 -21.49 1.76
N TYR A 96 0.23 -20.78 2.60
CA TYR A 96 1.49 -20.17 2.19
C TYR A 96 2.58 -21.19 1.82
N SER A 97 2.57 -22.35 2.48
CA SER A 97 3.52 -23.42 2.15
C SER A 97 3.40 -23.95 0.72
N GLU A 98 2.21 -23.82 0.11
CA GLU A 98 1.98 -24.20 -1.29
C GLU A 98 2.74 -23.31 -2.29
N PHE A 99 3.11 -22.12 -1.88
CA PHE A 99 3.87 -21.15 -2.69
C PHE A 99 5.37 -21.13 -2.35
N SER A 100 5.81 -21.85 -1.32
CA SER A 100 7.18 -21.77 -0.80
C SER A 100 8.27 -22.10 -1.84
N TYR A 101 7.98 -23.01 -2.79
CA TYR A 101 8.93 -23.35 -3.85
C TYR A 101 9.18 -22.19 -4.83
N ILE A 102 8.24 -21.26 -4.95
CA ILE A 102 8.38 -20.08 -5.83
C ILE A 102 9.46 -19.15 -5.30
N THR A 103 9.58 -19.05 -3.96
CA THR A 103 10.63 -18.22 -3.36
C THR A 103 12.04 -18.74 -3.60
N GLU A 104 12.17 -20.02 -3.97
CA GLU A 104 13.46 -20.64 -4.30
C GLU A 104 13.83 -20.48 -5.79
N MET A 105 12.91 -19.98 -6.63
CA MET A 105 13.17 -19.76 -8.05
C MET A 105 14.24 -18.67 -8.26
N PRO A 106 15.18 -18.85 -9.19
CA PRO A 106 16.18 -17.82 -9.50
C PRO A 106 15.54 -16.48 -9.90
N GLU A 107 14.48 -16.52 -10.70
CA GLU A 107 13.76 -15.35 -11.18
C GLU A 107 13.13 -14.58 -10.02
N TYR A 108 12.58 -15.27 -9.02
CA TYR A 108 12.04 -14.66 -7.82
C TYR A 108 13.15 -13.97 -6.99
N GLN A 109 14.27 -14.66 -6.77
CA GLN A 109 15.38 -14.15 -6.00
C GLN A 109 16.03 -12.91 -6.64
N GLU A 110 16.19 -12.91 -7.96
CA GLU A 110 16.71 -11.77 -8.71
C GLU A 110 15.75 -10.57 -8.64
N LEU A 111 14.44 -10.80 -8.74
CA LEU A 111 13.43 -9.76 -8.57
C LEU A 111 13.40 -9.22 -7.14
N LEU A 112 13.49 -10.09 -6.13
CA LEU A 112 13.50 -9.70 -4.72
C LEU A 112 14.72 -8.84 -4.40
N GLU A 113 15.91 -9.21 -4.89
CA GLU A 113 17.14 -8.44 -4.72
C GLU A 113 17.01 -7.06 -5.36
N LEU A 114 16.54 -7.00 -6.62
CA LEU A 114 16.32 -5.75 -7.35
C LEU A 114 15.31 -4.83 -6.63
N LEU A 115 14.17 -5.37 -6.21
CA LEU A 115 13.14 -4.59 -5.50
C LEU A 115 13.64 -4.13 -4.13
N SER A 116 14.40 -4.95 -3.42
CA SER A 116 15.00 -4.60 -2.13
C SER A 116 15.98 -3.44 -2.28
N GLN A 117 16.83 -3.48 -3.31
CA GLN A 117 17.76 -2.38 -3.62
C GLN A 117 16.99 -1.10 -3.98
N LEU A 118 15.99 -1.19 -4.85
CA LEU A 118 15.17 -0.03 -5.24
C LEU A 118 14.39 0.54 -4.05
N ARG A 119 13.90 -0.29 -3.15
CA ARG A 119 13.25 0.13 -1.91
C ARG A 119 14.20 0.93 -1.03
N GLU A 120 15.43 0.44 -0.82
CA GLU A 120 16.46 1.11 -0.03
C GLU A 120 16.89 2.43 -0.66
N ASP A 121 17.19 2.42 -1.96
CA ASP A 121 17.64 3.61 -2.70
C ASP A 121 16.59 4.74 -2.70
N ASN A 122 15.31 4.38 -2.67
CA ASN A 122 14.21 5.35 -2.63
C ASN A 122 13.71 5.66 -1.21
N GLY A 123 14.22 4.97 -0.18
CA GLY A 123 13.84 5.19 1.22
C GLY A 123 12.37 4.88 1.50
N VAL A 124 11.76 3.92 0.78
CA VAL A 124 10.38 3.50 1.02
C VAL A 124 10.34 2.27 1.92
N VAL A 125 9.24 2.11 2.66
CA VAL A 125 9.07 1.03 3.63
C VAL A 125 8.81 -0.30 2.93
N SER A 126 8.00 -0.30 1.89
CA SER A 126 7.63 -1.48 1.10
C SER A 126 7.64 -1.17 -0.38
N LEU A 127 8.05 -2.16 -1.16
CA LEU A 127 7.97 -2.18 -2.61
C LEU A 127 7.66 -3.61 -3.03
N TYR A 128 6.61 -3.80 -3.80
CA TYR A 128 6.16 -5.11 -4.22
C TYR A 128 5.71 -5.11 -5.67
N LEU A 129 5.75 -6.30 -6.29
CA LEU A 129 5.10 -6.58 -7.55
C LEU A 129 3.79 -7.30 -7.27
N GLY A 130 2.71 -6.82 -7.86
CA GLY A 130 1.39 -7.42 -7.75
C GLY A 130 0.78 -7.72 -9.11
N TYR A 131 -0.08 -8.71 -9.15
CA TYR A 131 -0.91 -9.06 -10.29
C TYR A 131 -2.38 -8.88 -9.94
N HIS A 132 -3.10 -8.09 -10.73
CA HIS A 132 -4.54 -7.91 -10.57
C HIS A 132 -5.31 -8.95 -11.37
N GLU A 133 -5.89 -9.93 -10.70
CA GLU A 133 -6.68 -10.98 -11.32
C GLU A 133 -8.10 -10.47 -11.62
N LEU A 134 -8.42 -10.31 -12.92
CA LEU A 134 -9.65 -9.66 -13.38
C LEU A 134 -10.94 -10.46 -13.09
N ASN A 135 -10.86 -11.78 -13.00
CA ASN A 135 -12.05 -12.62 -12.80
C ASN A 135 -12.51 -12.62 -11.33
N THR A 136 -11.55 -12.63 -10.41
CA THR A 136 -11.82 -12.64 -8.96
C THR A 136 -11.74 -11.26 -8.34
N MET A 137 -11.25 -10.25 -9.10
CA MET A 137 -10.98 -8.89 -8.60
C MET A 137 -10.05 -8.87 -7.38
N LYS A 138 -9.14 -9.84 -7.30
CA LYS A 138 -8.14 -9.97 -6.24
C LYS A 138 -6.77 -9.51 -6.71
N ASP A 139 -6.03 -8.91 -5.80
CA ASP A 139 -4.63 -8.59 -5.99
C ASP A 139 -3.78 -9.72 -5.42
N LEU A 140 -2.93 -10.30 -6.25
CA LEU A 140 -1.97 -11.34 -5.88
C LEU A 140 -0.58 -10.72 -5.79
N TYR A 141 0.09 -10.87 -4.67
CA TYR A 141 1.48 -10.46 -4.52
C TYR A 141 2.36 -11.49 -5.21
N LEU A 142 3.20 -11.02 -6.14
CA LEU A 142 4.16 -11.87 -6.85
C LEU A 142 5.49 -11.89 -6.11
N VAL A 143 6.02 -10.71 -5.75
CA VAL A 143 7.25 -10.52 -4.99
C VAL A 143 7.06 -9.35 -4.05
N ASP A 144 7.34 -9.53 -2.77
CA ASP A 144 7.27 -8.49 -1.76
C ASP A 144 8.66 -8.25 -1.13
N ALA A 145 9.17 -7.03 -1.31
CA ALA A 145 10.43 -6.57 -0.75
C ALA A 145 10.21 -5.63 0.45
N SER A 146 9.19 -5.86 1.27
CA SER A 146 8.95 -5.10 2.49
C SER A 146 10.08 -5.28 3.51
N ALA A 147 10.26 -4.30 4.42
CA ALA A 147 11.31 -4.33 5.44
C ALA A 147 11.02 -5.32 6.59
N GLU A 148 9.76 -5.67 6.80
CA GLU A 148 9.34 -6.72 7.74
C GLU A 148 9.34 -8.05 6.97
N GLU A 149 9.73 -9.15 7.64
CA GLU A 149 9.86 -10.48 7.03
C GLU A 149 8.68 -10.76 6.10
N SER A 150 8.99 -10.85 4.79
CA SER A 150 8.00 -11.02 3.74
C SER A 150 7.22 -12.30 3.97
N CYS A 151 5.98 -12.17 4.38
CA CYS A 151 5.01 -13.24 4.23
C CYS A 151 4.46 -13.16 2.80
N ILE A 152 4.72 -14.21 2.02
CA ILE A 152 4.01 -14.45 0.76
C ILE A 152 2.59 -14.84 1.10
#